data_8bf490247ff3dc1118729fac6a77ce6f
#
_entry.id   8bf490247ff3dc1118729fac6a77ce6f
#
_cell.length_a   1.000
_cell.length_b   1.000
_cell.length_c   1.000
_cell.angle_alpha   90.00
_cell.angle_beta   90.00
_cell.angle_gamma   90.00
#
_symmetry.space_group_name_H-M   'P 1'
#
loop_
_entity.id
_entity.type
_entity.pdbx_description
1 polymer ?
#
loop_
_entity_poly.entity_id
_entity_poly.type
_entity_poly.pdbx_seq_one_letter_code
_entity_poly.pdbx_strand_id
1 'polypeptide(L)'
;QKIEQYVSMNIEPFPGGQYLEYAEVHGQLDRYLPACVEAGYRWVEVSDNIAPVTVDWKRQIIERAVQEFGLKVLGEVGKKEGLDNPIPLLDNARACMDAGSSVLLLEAAEIFDEDVETARAIDEIVQVVGLGKVMFELPGPWISNVHHHDIHRLRRELIERYGTQVNVGNCSPDDLLSLEAFRRGLGVNAGSP
;
A
#
# COMPACT_ATOMS: atom_id res chain seq x y z
N GLN A 1 1.04 -19.57 14.87
CA GLN A 1 1.06 -18.92 16.20
C GLN A 1 1.02 -17.40 16.13
N LYS A 2 2.00 -16.69 15.48
CA LYS A 2 1.97 -15.21 15.42
C LYS A 2 0.78 -14.69 14.59
N ILE A 3 0.52 -15.26 13.42
CA ILE A 3 -0.60 -14.87 12.55
C ILE A 3 -1.93 -15.03 13.30
N GLU A 4 -2.14 -16.18 13.94
CA GLU A 4 -3.34 -16.44 14.73
C GLU A 4 -3.53 -15.45 15.88
N GLN A 5 -2.44 -15.02 16.52
CA GLN A 5 -2.47 -14.01 17.57
C GLN A 5 -2.98 -12.66 17.03
N TYR A 6 -2.42 -12.20 15.90
CA TYR A 6 -2.87 -10.95 15.27
C TYR A 6 -4.34 -11.04 14.85
N VAL A 7 -4.72 -12.13 14.19
CA VAL A 7 -6.11 -12.36 13.77
C VAL A 7 -7.07 -12.38 14.97
N SER A 8 -6.67 -12.98 16.10
CA SER A 8 -7.49 -12.98 17.33
C SER A 8 -7.66 -11.59 17.95
N MET A 9 -6.75 -10.66 17.64
CA MET A 9 -6.80 -9.25 18.05
C MET A 9 -7.51 -8.37 17.01
N ASN A 10 -8.15 -8.97 16.01
CA ASN A 10 -8.75 -8.28 14.86
C ASN A 10 -7.76 -7.45 14.03
N ILE A 11 -6.52 -7.92 13.96
CA ILE A 11 -5.46 -7.38 13.09
C ILE A 11 -5.24 -8.38 11.98
N GLU A 12 -5.22 -7.89 10.74
CA GLU A 12 -5.03 -8.70 9.54
C GLU A 12 -3.57 -8.62 9.07
N PRO A 13 -2.72 -9.58 9.42
CA PRO A 13 -1.37 -9.64 8.89
C PRO A 13 -1.38 -10.09 7.44
N PHE A 14 -0.44 -9.60 6.67
CA PHE A 14 -0.17 -10.03 5.29
C PHE A 14 1.33 -10.12 5.03
N PRO A 15 1.78 -11.01 4.14
CA PRO A 15 3.15 -11.04 3.68
C PRO A 15 3.36 -9.89 2.69
N GLY A 16 4.52 -9.23 2.76
CA GLY A 16 4.87 -8.15 1.83
C GLY A 16 5.07 -8.65 0.40
N GLY A 17 4.80 -7.79 -0.57
CA GLY A 17 4.83 -8.10 -2.00
C GLY A 17 6.19 -8.58 -2.50
N GLN A 18 7.27 -8.15 -1.91
CA GLN A 18 8.62 -8.62 -2.28
C GLN A 18 8.81 -10.14 -2.13
N TYR A 19 8.11 -10.79 -1.19
CA TYR A 19 8.14 -12.26 -1.09
C TYR A 19 7.44 -12.93 -2.25
N LEU A 20 6.36 -12.35 -2.74
CA LEU A 20 5.64 -12.80 -3.93
C LEU A 20 6.54 -12.67 -5.18
N GLU A 21 7.15 -11.51 -5.35
CA GLU A 21 8.06 -11.24 -6.46
C GLU A 21 9.29 -12.17 -6.43
N TYR A 22 9.84 -12.42 -5.24
CA TYR A 22 10.91 -13.42 -5.06
C TYR A 22 10.45 -14.81 -5.49
N ALA A 23 9.23 -15.21 -5.12
CA ALA A 23 8.68 -16.50 -5.52
C ALA A 23 8.50 -16.60 -7.05
N GLU A 24 8.11 -15.51 -7.72
CA GLU A 24 8.02 -15.44 -9.18
C GLU A 24 9.40 -15.67 -9.82
N VAL A 25 10.39 -14.87 -9.44
CA VAL A 25 11.76 -14.94 -10.01
C VAL A 25 12.38 -16.34 -9.84
N HIS A 26 12.01 -17.07 -8.79
CA HIS A 26 12.53 -18.40 -8.48
C HIS A 26 11.63 -19.55 -8.95
N GLY A 27 10.57 -19.27 -9.72
CA GLY A 27 9.64 -20.29 -10.22
C GLY A 27 8.86 -21.01 -9.10
N GLN A 28 8.59 -20.32 -7.98
CA GLN A 28 7.90 -20.86 -6.80
C GLN A 28 6.51 -20.28 -6.58
N LEU A 29 6.02 -19.50 -7.53
CA LEU A 29 4.73 -18.80 -7.41
C LEU A 29 3.57 -19.76 -7.13
N ASP A 30 3.56 -20.93 -7.76
CA ASP A 30 2.51 -21.95 -7.54
C ASP A 30 2.44 -22.50 -6.12
N ARG A 31 3.52 -22.32 -5.35
CA ARG A 31 3.59 -22.72 -3.94
C ARG A 31 3.30 -21.56 -3.00
N TYR A 32 3.48 -20.34 -3.45
CA TYR A 32 3.42 -19.15 -2.59
C TYR A 32 2.02 -18.89 -2.04
N LEU A 33 1.01 -18.78 -2.92
CA LEU A 33 -0.37 -18.51 -2.50
C LEU A 33 -0.94 -19.63 -1.61
N PRO A 34 -0.78 -20.94 -1.96
CA PRO A 34 -1.14 -22.01 -1.04
C PRO A 34 -0.46 -21.93 0.32
N ALA A 35 0.84 -21.63 0.35
CA ALA A 35 1.59 -21.47 1.61
C ALA A 35 1.09 -20.30 2.46
N CYS A 36 0.66 -19.19 1.85
CA CYS A 36 0.04 -18.08 2.56
C CYS A 36 -1.25 -18.52 3.26
N VAL A 37 -2.12 -19.25 2.57
CA VAL A 37 -3.36 -19.79 3.13
C VAL A 37 -3.09 -20.79 4.24
N GLU A 38 -2.15 -21.73 4.03
CA GLU A 38 -1.74 -22.73 5.03
C GLU A 38 -1.17 -22.08 6.29
N ALA A 39 -0.41 -20.98 6.13
CA ALA A 39 0.12 -20.19 7.24
C ALA A 39 -0.98 -19.42 8.01
N GLY A 40 -2.19 -19.29 7.46
CA GLY A 40 -3.32 -18.60 8.07
C GLY A 40 -3.47 -17.14 7.69
N TYR A 41 -2.77 -16.69 6.65
CA TYR A 41 -3.00 -15.36 6.09
C TYR A 41 -4.36 -15.30 5.37
N ARG A 42 -5.04 -14.17 5.52
CA ARG A 42 -6.28 -13.85 4.81
C ARG A 42 -6.09 -12.73 3.77
N TRP A 43 -4.92 -12.11 3.82
CA TRP A 43 -4.51 -11.03 2.94
C TRP A 43 -3.15 -11.32 2.34
N VAL A 44 -2.92 -10.80 1.15
CA VAL A 44 -1.63 -10.82 0.45
C VAL A 44 -1.41 -9.48 -0.26
N GLU A 45 -0.17 -9.05 -0.30
CA GLU A 45 0.24 -7.91 -1.11
C GLU A 45 0.75 -8.39 -2.47
N VAL A 46 0.31 -7.72 -3.53
CA VAL A 46 0.77 -7.95 -4.90
C VAL A 46 1.42 -6.68 -5.43
N SER A 47 2.73 -6.72 -5.60
CA SER A 47 3.59 -5.61 -6.01
C SER A 47 4.36 -5.91 -7.29
N ASP A 48 5.08 -4.91 -7.81
CA ASP A 48 5.96 -5.00 -8.99
C ASP A 48 7.25 -4.16 -8.79
N ASN A 49 7.85 -4.28 -7.61
CA ASN A 49 8.94 -3.40 -7.18
C ASN A 49 10.33 -3.89 -7.54
N ILE A 50 10.56 -5.19 -7.55
CA ILE A 50 11.89 -5.79 -7.74
C ILE A 50 11.95 -6.79 -8.91
N ALA A 51 10.83 -7.42 -9.24
CA ALA A 51 10.76 -8.35 -10.35
C ALA A 51 10.34 -7.63 -11.65
N PRO A 52 10.91 -7.99 -12.81
CA PRO A 52 10.55 -7.41 -14.10
C PRO A 52 9.22 -8.00 -14.60
N VAL A 53 8.16 -7.76 -13.85
CA VAL A 53 6.81 -8.24 -14.14
C VAL A 53 5.98 -7.22 -14.90
N THR A 54 4.88 -7.68 -15.50
CA THR A 54 3.96 -6.84 -16.27
C THR A 54 2.66 -6.58 -15.51
N VAL A 55 1.87 -5.58 -15.95
CA VAL A 55 0.52 -5.37 -15.42
C VAL A 55 -0.37 -6.59 -15.61
N ASP A 56 -0.25 -7.27 -16.76
CA ASP A 56 -1.02 -8.49 -17.00
C ASP A 56 -0.65 -9.62 -16.02
N TRP A 57 0.63 -9.77 -15.70
CA TRP A 57 1.05 -10.67 -14.63
C TRP A 57 0.41 -10.29 -13.30
N LYS A 58 0.50 -9.02 -12.91
CA LYS A 58 -0.09 -8.52 -11.67
C LYS A 58 -1.59 -8.80 -11.61
N ARG A 59 -2.34 -8.51 -12.70
CA ARG A 59 -3.76 -8.84 -12.81
C ARG A 59 -4.03 -10.32 -12.59
N GLN A 60 -3.31 -11.20 -13.30
CA GLN A 60 -3.47 -12.64 -13.17
C GLN A 60 -3.24 -13.13 -11.75
N ILE A 61 -2.22 -12.61 -11.06
CA ILE A 61 -1.93 -12.99 -9.68
C ILE A 61 -3.03 -12.50 -8.72
N ILE A 62 -3.52 -11.28 -8.90
CA ILE A 62 -4.64 -10.75 -8.10
C ILE A 62 -5.90 -11.61 -8.31
N GLU A 63 -6.27 -11.85 -9.57
CA GLU A 63 -7.41 -12.70 -9.91
C GLU A 63 -7.29 -14.09 -9.29
N ARG A 64 -6.11 -14.71 -9.40
CA ARG A 64 -5.83 -16.02 -8.84
C ARG A 64 -5.91 -16.01 -7.30
N ALA A 65 -5.32 -15.03 -6.64
CA ALA A 65 -5.38 -14.91 -5.18
C ALA A 65 -6.82 -14.80 -4.67
N VAL A 66 -7.66 -14.02 -5.37
CA VAL A 66 -9.05 -13.81 -5.00
C VAL A 66 -9.92 -15.04 -5.33
N GLN A 67 -9.84 -15.55 -6.57
CA GLN A 67 -10.80 -16.53 -7.06
C GLN A 67 -10.46 -17.96 -6.63
N GLU A 68 -9.17 -18.33 -6.61
CA GLU A 68 -8.76 -19.69 -6.29
C GLU A 68 -8.51 -19.87 -4.79
N PHE A 69 -8.01 -18.83 -4.12
CA PHE A 69 -7.57 -18.92 -2.72
C PHE A 69 -8.41 -18.14 -1.74
N GLY A 70 -9.37 -17.33 -2.20
CA GLY A 70 -10.24 -16.53 -1.35
C GLY A 70 -9.50 -15.47 -0.52
N LEU A 71 -8.29 -15.10 -0.93
CA LEU A 71 -7.49 -14.08 -0.29
C LEU A 71 -7.99 -12.68 -0.64
N LYS A 72 -7.90 -11.77 0.31
CA LYS A 72 -8.02 -10.35 0.04
C LYS A 72 -6.68 -9.82 -0.41
N VAL A 73 -6.69 -8.87 -1.33
CA VAL A 73 -5.47 -8.38 -1.97
C VAL A 73 -5.28 -6.89 -1.71
N LEU A 74 -4.06 -6.52 -1.30
CA LEU A 74 -3.54 -5.18 -1.46
C LEU A 74 -2.79 -5.15 -2.80
N GLY A 75 -3.31 -4.39 -3.77
CA GLY A 75 -2.63 -4.18 -5.04
C GLY A 75 -1.75 -2.94 -4.92
N GLU A 76 -0.44 -3.10 -4.94
CA GLU A 76 0.48 -1.98 -4.84
C GLU A 76 0.69 -1.32 -6.20
N VAL A 77 0.69 0.01 -6.22
CA VAL A 77 0.98 0.83 -7.40
C VAL A 77 1.87 2.01 -7.04
N GLY A 78 2.61 2.47 -8.01
CA GLY A 78 3.63 3.48 -7.85
C GLY A 78 5.01 2.91 -8.11
N LYS A 79 6.02 3.73 -7.98
CA LYS A 79 7.42 3.32 -8.15
C LYS A 79 8.16 3.46 -6.83
N LYS A 80 9.03 2.51 -6.54
CA LYS A 80 10.04 2.70 -5.51
C LYS A 80 11.12 3.65 -5.97
N GLU A 81 11.73 4.34 -5.02
CA GLU A 81 12.83 5.28 -5.29
C GLU A 81 13.91 4.60 -6.15
N GLY A 82 14.24 5.25 -7.28
CA GLY A 82 15.27 4.77 -8.20
C GLY A 82 14.81 3.73 -9.25
N LEU A 83 13.53 3.37 -9.29
CA LEU A 83 12.97 2.48 -10.29
C LEU A 83 11.96 3.24 -11.18
N ASP A 84 12.16 3.15 -12.50
CA ASP A 84 11.19 3.68 -13.45
C ASP A 84 10.02 2.70 -13.60
N ASN A 85 8.80 3.18 -13.39
CA ASN A 85 7.60 2.45 -13.77
C ASN A 85 7.03 3.08 -15.05
N PRO A 86 7.10 2.38 -16.20
CA PRO A 86 6.64 2.93 -17.48
C PRO A 86 5.11 2.95 -17.60
N ILE A 87 4.39 2.41 -16.62
CA ILE A 87 2.94 2.30 -16.68
C ILE A 87 2.33 3.52 -15.98
N PRO A 88 1.39 4.22 -16.63
CA PRO A 88 0.68 5.31 -15.97
C PRO A 88 0.04 4.85 -14.66
N LEU A 89 0.23 5.62 -13.60
CA LEU A 89 -0.20 5.28 -12.24
C LEU A 89 -1.70 4.92 -12.18
N LEU A 90 -2.53 5.70 -12.87
CA LEU A 90 -3.96 5.48 -12.92
C LEU A 90 -4.34 4.17 -13.62
N ASP A 91 -3.66 3.81 -14.72
CA ASP A 91 -3.95 2.58 -15.45
C ASP A 91 -3.55 1.35 -14.63
N ASN A 92 -2.42 1.42 -13.92
CA ASN A 92 -2.00 0.37 -12.99
C ASN A 92 -3.02 0.23 -11.83
N ALA A 93 -3.48 1.35 -11.27
CA ALA A 93 -4.49 1.35 -10.21
C ALA A 93 -5.81 0.70 -10.67
N ARG A 94 -6.30 1.07 -11.86
CA ARG A 94 -7.50 0.46 -12.45
C ARG A 94 -7.31 -1.04 -12.66
N ALA A 95 -6.18 -1.45 -13.23
CA ALA A 95 -5.89 -2.86 -13.46
C ALA A 95 -5.91 -3.69 -12.16
N CYS A 96 -5.34 -3.17 -11.06
CA CYS A 96 -5.41 -3.83 -9.77
C CYS A 96 -6.83 -3.95 -9.23
N MET A 97 -7.62 -2.87 -9.32
CA MET A 97 -8.98 -2.86 -8.80
C MET A 97 -9.93 -3.75 -9.62
N ASP A 98 -9.81 -3.72 -10.95
CA ASP A 98 -10.62 -4.54 -11.88
C ASP A 98 -10.30 -6.03 -11.69
N ALA A 99 -9.06 -6.39 -11.36
CA ALA A 99 -8.66 -7.74 -11.04
C ALA A 99 -9.18 -8.24 -9.68
N GLY A 100 -9.71 -7.37 -8.83
CA GLY A 100 -10.35 -7.71 -7.56
C GLY A 100 -9.57 -7.34 -6.30
N SER A 101 -8.59 -6.42 -6.38
CA SER A 101 -7.94 -5.89 -5.18
C SER A 101 -8.95 -5.30 -4.21
N SER A 102 -8.80 -5.61 -2.95
CA SER A 102 -9.64 -5.08 -1.87
C SER A 102 -9.22 -3.67 -1.45
N VAL A 103 -7.91 -3.41 -1.52
CA VAL A 103 -7.27 -2.14 -1.18
C VAL A 103 -6.20 -1.87 -2.23
N LEU A 104 -6.08 -0.62 -2.64
CA LEU A 104 -4.98 -0.12 -3.45
C LEU A 104 -3.94 0.50 -2.52
N LEU A 105 -2.72 0.02 -2.57
CA LEU A 105 -1.57 0.56 -1.86
C LEU A 105 -0.81 1.50 -2.80
N LEU A 106 -0.72 2.78 -2.43
CA LEU A 106 0.05 3.80 -3.17
C LEU A 106 1.43 3.96 -2.55
N GLU A 107 2.46 3.67 -3.35
CA GLU A 107 3.85 3.73 -2.90
C GLU A 107 4.29 5.16 -2.55
N ALA A 108 5.13 5.26 -1.55
CA ALA A 108 5.57 6.52 -0.97
C ALA A 108 6.31 7.45 -1.94
N ALA A 109 7.05 6.92 -2.89
CA ALA A 109 7.78 7.73 -3.86
C ALA A 109 6.86 8.64 -4.66
N GLU A 110 5.66 8.16 -4.98
CA GLU A 110 4.65 8.95 -5.71
C GLU A 110 4.08 10.09 -4.83
N ILE A 111 4.03 9.90 -3.51
CA ILE A 111 3.52 10.91 -2.57
C ILE A 111 4.53 12.04 -2.40
N PHE A 112 5.82 11.75 -2.52
CA PHE A 112 6.91 12.73 -2.43
C PHE A 112 7.16 13.50 -3.73
N ASP A 113 6.63 13.02 -4.84
CA ASP A 113 6.79 13.69 -6.11
C ASP A 113 6.06 15.04 -6.05
N GLU A 114 6.81 16.14 -6.14
CA GLU A 114 6.26 17.50 -6.21
C GLU A 114 5.66 17.83 -7.58
N ASP A 115 5.67 16.85 -8.51
CA ASP A 115 5.12 17.02 -9.84
C ASP A 115 3.59 17.14 -9.81
N VAL A 116 3.09 18.18 -10.47
CA VAL A 116 1.65 18.47 -10.54
C VAL A 116 0.85 17.37 -11.22
N GLU A 117 1.45 16.69 -12.20
CA GLU A 117 0.80 15.61 -12.95
C GLU A 117 0.62 14.37 -12.07
N THR A 118 1.64 14.02 -11.29
CA THR A 118 1.58 12.93 -10.30
C THR A 118 0.54 13.23 -9.21
N ALA A 119 0.55 14.44 -8.68
CA ALA A 119 -0.44 14.86 -7.68
C ALA A 119 -1.88 14.78 -8.21
N ARG A 120 -2.09 15.15 -9.49
CA ARG A 120 -3.40 15.03 -10.16
C ARG A 120 -3.80 13.57 -10.37
N ALA A 121 -2.87 12.70 -10.78
CA ALA A 121 -3.13 11.28 -10.94
C ALA A 121 -3.54 10.62 -9.63
N ILE A 122 -2.90 10.99 -8.51
CA ILE A 122 -3.28 10.51 -7.17
C ILE A 122 -4.69 10.95 -6.81
N ASP A 123 -5.05 12.21 -7.03
CA ASP A 123 -6.41 12.69 -6.76
C ASP A 123 -7.46 11.96 -7.62
N GLU A 124 -7.16 11.70 -8.89
CA GLU A 124 -8.04 10.94 -9.76
C GLU A 124 -8.21 9.50 -9.29
N ILE A 125 -7.13 8.85 -8.84
CA ILE A 125 -7.19 7.52 -8.24
C ILE A 125 -8.11 7.51 -7.02
N VAL A 126 -7.94 8.46 -6.12
CA VAL A 126 -8.80 8.57 -4.91
C VAL A 126 -10.27 8.76 -5.29
N GLN A 127 -10.56 9.54 -6.34
CA GLN A 127 -11.93 9.73 -6.83
C GLN A 127 -12.52 8.47 -7.45
N VAL A 128 -11.75 7.75 -8.26
CA VAL A 128 -12.23 6.56 -8.98
C VAL A 128 -12.34 5.34 -8.07
N VAL A 129 -11.33 5.11 -7.24
CA VAL A 129 -11.24 3.95 -6.34
C VAL A 129 -12.07 4.14 -5.08
N GLY A 130 -12.13 5.38 -4.59
CA GLY A 130 -12.72 5.76 -3.32
C GLY A 130 -11.71 5.71 -2.16
N LEU A 131 -11.67 6.78 -1.37
CA LEU A 131 -10.71 6.97 -0.29
C LEU A 131 -10.62 5.77 0.68
N GLY A 132 -11.73 5.13 0.99
CA GLY A 132 -11.78 3.98 1.90
C GLY A 132 -11.06 2.72 1.38
N LYS A 133 -10.73 2.68 0.08
CA LYS A 133 -10.00 1.59 -0.55
C LYS A 133 -8.58 1.97 -0.98
N VAL A 134 -8.15 3.18 -0.69
CA VAL A 134 -6.78 3.62 -0.95
C VAL A 134 -6.03 3.69 0.37
N MET A 135 -4.83 3.13 0.42
CA MET A 135 -3.88 3.24 1.52
C MET A 135 -2.62 3.91 1.00
N PHE A 136 -2.20 4.98 1.63
CA PHE A 136 -0.96 5.68 1.31
C PHE A 136 0.18 5.05 2.10
N GLU A 137 1.11 4.40 1.41
CA GLU A 137 2.30 3.83 2.02
C GLU A 137 3.35 4.92 2.22
N LEU A 138 3.58 5.30 3.46
CA LEU A 138 4.58 6.30 3.78
C LEU A 138 5.99 5.73 3.70
N PRO A 139 6.99 6.55 3.32
CA PRO A 139 8.37 6.13 3.38
C PRO A 139 8.77 5.87 4.84
N GLY A 140 9.67 4.94 5.02
CA GLY A 140 10.25 4.69 6.34
C GLY A 140 11.60 5.40 6.53
N PRO A 141 12.04 5.57 7.79
CA PRO A 141 13.33 6.19 8.09
C PRO A 141 14.53 5.33 7.65
N TRP A 142 14.29 4.13 7.15
CA TRP A 142 15.29 3.27 6.51
C TRP A 142 15.63 3.66 5.07
N ILE A 143 14.83 4.54 4.45
CA ILE A 143 15.11 5.10 3.13
C ILE A 143 16.11 6.24 3.28
N SER A 144 17.12 6.27 2.41
CA SER A 144 18.16 7.30 2.42
C SER A 144 17.53 8.69 2.26
N ASN A 145 17.99 9.64 3.09
CA ASN A 145 17.52 11.04 3.11
C ASN A 145 16.06 11.24 3.54
N VAL A 146 15.39 10.21 4.07
CA VAL A 146 14.06 10.34 4.67
C VAL A 146 14.20 10.49 6.18
N HIS A 147 13.67 11.56 6.74
CA HIS A 147 13.72 11.85 8.16
C HIS A 147 12.34 11.78 8.81
N HIS A 148 12.30 11.60 10.13
CA HIS A 148 11.03 11.54 10.86
C HIS A 148 10.14 12.77 10.65
N HIS A 149 10.72 13.96 10.48
CA HIS A 149 9.94 15.18 10.25
C HIS A 149 9.27 15.18 8.87
N ASP A 150 9.85 14.55 7.85
CA ASP A 150 9.23 14.41 6.53
C ASP A 150 8.01 13.50 6.62
N ILE A 151 8.14 12.38 7.34
CA ILE A 151 7.03 11.44 7.57
C ILE A 151 5.89 12.14 8.33
N HIS A 152 6.21 12.93 9.35
CA HIS A 152 5.21 13.73 10.08
C HIS A 152 4.51 14.75 9.20
N ARG A 153 5.26 15.46 8.34
CA ARG A 153 4.71 16.42 7.38
C ARG A 153 3.73 15.73 6.45
N LEU A 154 4.13 14.60 5.84
CA LEU A 154 3.25 13.84 4.92
C LEU A 154 1.97 13.36 5.58
N ARG A 155 2.05 12.83 6.79
CA ARG A 155 0.84 12.41 7.54
C ARG A 155 -0.15 13.56 7.70
N ARG A 156 0.36 14.74 8.03
CA ARG A 156 -0.46 15.94 8.17
C ARG A 156 -1.06 16.35 6.84
N GLU A 157 -0.25 16.43 5.78
CA GLU A 157 -0.69 16.79 4.44
C GLU A 157 -1.77 15.83 3.91
N LEU A 158 -1.63 14.53 4.12
CA LEU A 158 -2.64 13.54 3.75
C LEU A 158 -3.97 13.76 4.51
N ILE A 159 -3.90 14.06 5.82
CA ILE A 159 -5.09 14.35 6.63
C ILE A 159 -5.73 15.66 6.19
N GLU A 160 -4.95 16.69 5.93
CA GLU A 160 -5.44 18.00 5.45
C GLU A 160 -6.09 17.88 4.07
N ARG A 161 -5.53 17.08 3.16
CA ARG A 161 -6.00 16.91 1.78
C ARG A 161 -7.21 15.98 1.66
N TYR A 162 -7.16 14.82 2.34
CA TYR A 162 -8.16 13.76 2.18
C TYR A 162 -9.06 13.56 3.40
N GLY A 163 -8.83 14.30 4.47
CA GLY A 163 -9.59 14.20 5.70
C GLY A 163 -9.12 13.12 6.65
N THR A 164 -9.76 13.07 7.80
CA THR A 164 -9.38 12.22 8.94
C THR A 164 -9.55 10.71 8.69
N GLN A 165 -10.24 10.32 7.62
CA GLN A 165 -10.48 8.92 7.26
C GLN A 165 -9.45 8.35 6.27
N VAL A 166 -8.42 9.12 5.93
CA VAL A 166 -7.34 8.65 5.06
C VAL A 166 -6.62 7.45 5.67
N ASN A 167 -6.42 6.38 4.88
CA ASN A 167 -5.66 5.22 5.32
C ASN A 167 -4.17 5.45 5.10
N VAL A 168 -3.37 5.17 6.10
CA VAL A 168 -1.92 5.37 6.08
C VAL A 168 -1.22 4.06 6.43
N GLY A 169 -0.36 3.61 5.53
CA GLY A 169 0.55 2.46 5.72
C GLY A 169 1.91 2.89 6.29
N ASN A 170 2.74 1.91 6.64
CA ASN A 170 4.07 2.10 7.23
C ASN A 170 4.09 2.98 8.50
N CYS A 171 3.02 2.90 9.29
CA CYS A 171 2.94 3.57 10.57
C CYS A 171 3.45 2.63 11.67
N SER A 172 4.54 3.00 12.34
CA SER A 172 5.03 2.22 13.47
C SER A 172 4.03 2.24 14.64
N PRO A 173 4.02 1.24 15.52
CA PRO A 173 3.18 1.27 16.73
C PRO A 173 3.38 2.53 17.59
N ASP A 174 4.62 3.03 17.67
CA ASP A 174 4.94 4.24 18.44
C ASP A 174 4.35 5.51 17.80
N ASP A 175 4.13 5.50 16.50
CA ASP A 175 3.55 6.61 15.75
C ASP A 175 2.02 6.66 15.79
N LEU A 176 1.35 5.56 16.15
CA LEU A 176 -0.11 5.47 16.12
C LEU A 176 -0.78 6.53 16.99
N LEU A 177 -0.24 6.80 18.17
CA LEU A 177 -0.80 7.81 19.06
C LEU A 177 -0.72 9.21 18.44
N SER A 178 0.40 9.57 17.82
CA SER A 178 0.56 10.86 17.17
C SER A 178 -0.32 10.99 15.93
N LEU A 179 -0.46 9.94 15.13
CA LEU A 179 -1.36 9.90 13.98
C LEU A 179 -2.81 10.13 14.40
N GLU A 180 -3.29 9.41 15.43
CA GLU A 180 -4.65 9.58 15.94
C GLU A 180 -4.86 10.94 16.60
N ALA A 181 -3.84 11.51 17.23
CA ALA A 181 -3.89 12.88 17.73
C ALA A 181 -4.11 13.88 16.58
N PHE A 182 -3.37 13.75 15.48
CA PHE A 182 -3.58 14.60 14.29
C PHE A 182 -4.98 14.45 13.71
N ARG A 183 -5.49 13.21 13.59
CA ARG A 183 -6.86 12.96 13.09
C ARG A 183 -7.93 13.66 13.95
N ARG A 184 -7.65 13.91 15.22
CA ARG A 184 -8.55 14.58 16.16
C ARG A 184 -8.28 16.07 16.31
N GLY A 185 -7.42 16.65 15.45
CA GLY A 185 -7.04 18.05 15.53
C GLY A 185 -6.19 18.39 16.74
N LEU A 186 -5.52 17.41 17.33
CA LEU A 186 -4.58 17.60 18.44
C LEU A 186 -3.15 17.53 17.90
N GLY A 187 -2.25 18.33 18.42
CA GLY A 187 -0.84 18.37 18.00
C GLY A 187 -0.31 19.81 17.96
N VAL A 188 0.98 19.97 17.65
CA VAL A 188 1.68 21.27 17.69
C VAL A 188 1.05 22.32 16.76
N ASN A 189 0.41 21.87 15.68
CA ASN A 189 -0.27 22.75 14.70
C ASN A 189 -1.80 22.58 14.74
N ALA A 190 -2.34 21.98 15.79
CA ALA A 190 -3.78 21.86 15.97
C ALA A 190 -4.39 23.25 16.13
N GLY A 191 -5.34 23.59 15.27
CA GLY A 191 -6.01 24.89 15.29
C GLY A 191 -5.29 25.98 14.50
N SER A 192 -4.26 25.69 13.73
CA SER A 192 -3.79 26.60 12.69
C SER A 192 -4.81 26.60 11.55
N PRO A 193 -5.29 27.79 11.13
CA PRO A 193 -6.25 27.94 10.05
C PRO A 193 -5.68 27.50 8.71
#